data_f5f844f5cb109e7ce0d57f3a49051adf
#
_entry.id   f5f844f5cb109e7ce0d57f3a49051adf
#
_cell.length_a   1.000
_cell.length_b   1.000
_cell.length_c   1.000
_cell.angle_alpha   90.00
_cell.angle_beta   90.00
_cell.angle_gamma   90.00
#
_symmetry.space_group_name_H-M   'P 1'
#
loop_
_entity.id
_entity.type
_entity.pdbx_description
1 polymer ?
#
loop_
_entity_poly.entity_id
_entity_poly.type
_entity_poly.pdbx_seq_one_letter_code
_entity_poly.pdbx_strand_id
1 'polypeptide(L)'
;MIAIRNVTKAFDVNKQKVTALSDVNFIIEKGDIFGIIGFSGAGKSTLLRMINALEVPTSGHVEIDGVNINGLSFNELRKVRKRIGMVFQQFNLLNAKSVYDNVAIPLILNKVPKSEIDKKVKTLLDFVDLGDKANAYPGELSGG
;
A
#
# COMPACT_ATOMS: atom_id res chain seq x y z
N MET A 1 -2.93 -5.07 -14.42
CA MET A 1 -1.60 -5.62 -14.74
C MET A 1 -0.53 -4.78 -14.08
N ILE A 2 0.48 -5.43 -13.48
CA ILE A 2 1.66 -4.76 -12.92
C ILE A 2 2.89 -5.34 -13.61
N ALA A 3 3.78 -4.49 -14.12
CA ALA A 3 5.02 -4.95 -14.72
C ALA A 3 6.22 -4.30 -14.01
N ILE A 4 7.19 -5.12 -13.66
CA ILE A 4 8.49 -4.73 -13.11
C ILE A 4 9.51 -4.91 -14.22
N ARG A 5 10.20 -3.82 -14.60
CA ARG A 5 11.10 -3.78 -15.76
C ARG A 5 12.50 -3.38 -15.34
N ASN A 6 13.42 -4.35 -15.32
CA ASN A 6 14.85 -4.19 -15.01
C ASN A 6 15.09 -3.37 -13.71
N VAL A 7 14.24 -3.61 -12.69
CA VAL A 7 14.26 -2.83 -11.46
C VAL A 7 15.47 -3.21 -10.61
N THR A 8 16.30 -2.22 -10.35
CA THR A 8 17.39 -2.28 -9.38
C THR A 8 17.17 -1.24 -8.30
N LYS A 9 17.41 -1.58 -7.05
CA LYS A 9 17.39 -0.64 -5.93
C LYS A 9 18.62 -0.79 -5.08
N ALA A 10 19.36 0.30 -4.94
CA ALA A 10 20.45 0.45 -4.01
C ALA A 10 20.14 1.56 -3.00
N PHE A 11 20.57 1.38 -1.76
CA PHE A 11 20.51 2.35 -0.69
C PHE A 11 21.92 2.77 -0.29
N ASP A 12 22.09 4.03 0.04
CA ASP A 12 23.33 4.52 0.63
C ASP A 12 23.25 4.36 2.16
N VAL A 13 24.01 3.41 2.69
CA VAL A 13 24.09 3.13 4.13
C VAL A 13 25.52 3.35 4.58
N ASN A 14 25.77 4.29 5.48
CA ASN A 14 27.12 4.60 5.99
C ASN A 14 28.18 4.80 4.88
N LYS A 15 27.83 5.55 3.83
CA LYS A 15 28.66 5.81 2.64
C LYS A 15 28.99 4.54 1.79
N GLN A 16 28.31 3.44 2.03
CA GLN A 16 28.40 2.22 1.21
C GLN A 16 27.07 2.00 0.48
N LYS A 17 27.16 1.60 -0.79
CA LYS A 17 25.98 1.20 -1.55
C LYS A 17 25.59 -0.24 -1.22
N VAL A 18 24.40 -0.42 -0.70
CA VAL A 18 23.80 -1.73 -0.44
C VAL A 18 22.69 -1.97 -1.46
N THR A 19 22.89 -2.93 -2.35
CA THR A 19 21.90 -3.30 -3.36
C THR A 19 20.86 -4.23 -2.74
N ALA A 20 19.64 -3.74 -2.61
CA ALA A 20 18.51 -4.51 -2.07
C ALA A 20 17.80 -5.33 -3.15
N LEU A 21 17.78 -4.86 -4.39
CA LEU A 21 17.20 -5.53 -5.56
C LEU A 21 18.12 -5.33 -6.76
N SER A 22 18.30 -6.35 -7.57
CA SER A 22 19.16 -6.31 -8.75
C SER A 22 18.43 -6.92 -9.95
N ASP A 23 18.20 -6.10 -10.97
CA ASP A 23 17.63 -6.48 -12.26
C ASP A 23 16.35 -7.34 -12.17
N VAL A 24 15.41 -6.93 -11.34
CA VAL A 24 14.16 -7.67 -11.13
C VAL A 24 13.23 -7.45 -12.31
N ASN A 25 12.71 -8.54 -12.86
CA ASN A 25 11.82 -8.55 -14.02
C ASN A 25 10.69 -9.55 -13.81
N PHE A 26 9.43 -9.10 -13.84
CA PHE A 26 8.24 -9.96 -13.89
C PHE A 26 6.98 -9.16 -14.23
N ILE A 27 5.91 -9.88 -14.56
CA ILE A 27 4.58 -9.33 -14.81
C ILE A 27 3.58 -10.06 -13.90
N ILE A 28 2.65 -9.30 -13.34
CA ILE A 28 1.47 -9.81 -12.61
C ILE A 28 0.26 -9.42 -13.43
N GLU A 29 -0.48 -10.42 -13.89
CA GLU A 29 -1.67 -10.18 -14.71
C GLU A 29 -2.86 -9.75 -13.84
N LYS A 30 -3.90 -9.25 -14.50
CA LYS A 30 -5.12 -8.87 -13.81
C LYS A 30 -5.85 -10.11 -13.29
N GLY A 31 -6.10 -10.14 -11.98
CA GLY A 31 -6.78 -11.25 -11.30
C GLY A 31 -5.84 -12.25 -10.65
N ASP A 32 -4.53 -12.12 -10.86
CA ASP A 32 -3.54 -12.99 -10.22
C ASP A 32 -3.47 -12.79 -8.71
N ILE A 33 -3.18 -13.88 -8.00
CA ILE A 33 -2.65 -13.89 -6.64
C ILE A 33 -1.17 -14.23 -6.73
N PHE A 34 -0.31 -13.23 -6.53
CA PHE A 34 1.13 -13.35 -6.70
C PHE A 34 1.86 -13.32 -5.36
N GLY A 35 2.65 -14.36 -5.07
CA GLY A 35 3.43 -14.50 -3.84
C GLY A 35 4.90 -14.10 -4.03
N ILE A 36 5.42 -13.25 -3.14
CA ILE A 36 6.85 -12.91 -3.07
C ILE A 36 7.44 -13.53 -1.82
N ILE A 37 8.29 -14.55 -1.99
CA ILE A 37 8.94 -15.29 -0.90
C ILE A 37 10.44 -15.02 -0.86
N GLY A 38 11.05 -15.23 0.29
CA GLY A 38 12.49 -15.05 0.49
C GLY A 38 12.82 -14.78 1.96
N PHE A 39 14.12 -14.85 2.31
CA PHE A 39 14.62 -14.60 3.66
C PHE A 39 14.35 -13.15 4.13
N SER A 40 14.49 -12.92 5.44
CA SER A 40 14.46 -11.54 5.97
C SER A 40 15.59 -10.73 5.32
N GLY A 41 15.31 -9.48 4.96
CA GLY A 41 16.29 -8.64 4.26
C GLY A 41 16.39 -8.86 2.74
N ALA A 42 15.69 -9.82 2.14
CA ALA A 42 15.75 -10.11 0.70
C ALA A 42 15.09 -9.06 -0.21
N GLY A 43 14.72 -7.89 0.30
CA GLY A 43 14.16 -6.80 -0.52
C GLY A 43 12.64 -6.88 -0.80
N LYS A 44 11.92 -7.87 -0.26
CA LYS A 44 10.47 -8.06 -0.51
C LYS A 44 9.64 -6.81 -0.22
N SER A 45 9.82 -6.23 0.95
CA SER A 45 9.11 -4.99 1.34
C SER A 45 9.52 -3.79 0.50
N THR A 46 10.78 -3.73 0.06
CA THR A 46 11.28 -2.70 -0.86
C THR A 46 10.56 -2.81 -2.20
N LEU A 47 10.42 -4.02 -2.73
CA LEU A 47 9.70 -4.27 -3.98
C LEU A 47 8.23 -3.88 -3.89
N LEU A 48 7.53 -4.28 -2.81
CA LEU A 48 6.14 -3.86 -2.57
C LEU A 48 5.99 -2.34 -2.48
N ARG A 49 6.95 -1.66 -1.83
CA ARG A 49 6.94 -0.19 -1.75
C ARG A 49 7.15 0.49 -3.10
N MET A 50 7.85 -0.13 -4.03
CA MET A 50 7.99 0.39 -5.39
C MET A 50 6.70 0.23 -6.19
N ILE A 51 5.98 -0.88 -6.03
CA ILE A 51 4.71 -1.13 -6.71
C ILE A 51 3.66 -0.05 -6.36
N ASN A 52 3.67 0.44 -5.12
CA ASN A 52 2.77 1.54 -4.71
C ASN A 52 3.43 2.93 -4.76
N ALA A 53 4.59 3.03 -5.41
CA ALA A 53 5.38 4.26 -5.57
C ALA A 53 5.75 4.96 -4.24
N LEU A 54 5.84 4.23 -3.13
CA LEU A 54 6.38 4.73 -1.86
C LEU A 54 7.92 4.70 -1.86
N GLU A 55 8.51 3.98 -2.80
CA GLU A 55 9.94 3.89 -3.04
C GLU A 55 10.21 4.02 -4.55
N VAL A 56 11.30 4.67 -4.92
CA VAL A 56 11.69 4.84 -6.33
C VAL A 56 12.87 3.91 -6.62
N PRO A 57 12.86 3.16 -7.73
CA PRO A 57 14.00 2.35 -8.15
C PRO A 57 15.22 3.22 -8.48
N THR A 58 16.42 2.67 -8.32
CA THR A 58 17.68 3.30 -8.76
C THR A 58 17.80 3.24 -10.28
N SER A 59 17.35 2.14 -10.89
CA SER A 59 17.22 1.96 -12.33
C SER A 59 16.04 1.04 -12.64
N GLY A 60 15.63 1.03 -13.91
CA GLY A 60 14.42 0.35 -14.34
C GLY A 60 13.16 1.12 -13.94
N HIS A 61 12.00 0.49 -14.07
CA HIS A 61 10.73 1.15 -13.74
C HIS A 61 9.63 0.14 -13.41
N VAL A 62 8.56 0.66 -12.82
CA VAL A 62 7.33 -0.05 -12.51
C VAL A 62 6.21 0.50 -13.38
N GLU A 63 5.44 -0.39 -14.00
CA GLU A 63 4.24 -0.05 -14.75
C GLU A 63 3.00 -0.59 -14.06
N ILE A 64 1.93 0.21 -14.02
CA ILE A 64 0.60 -0.21 -13.58
C ILE A 64 -0.37 0.09 -14.71
N ASP A 65 -1.04 -0.94 -15.21
CA ASP A 65 -1.94 -0.87 -16.36
C ASP A 65 -1.29 -0.16 -17.58
N GLY A 66 -0.01 -0.46 -17.84
CA GLY A 66 0.77 0.11 -18.96
C GLY A 66 1.30 1.53 -18.70
N VAL A 67 1.06 2.10 -17.52
CA VAL A 67 1.57 3.44 -17.17
C VAL A 67 2.82 3.31 -16.31
N ASN A 68 3.95 3.87 -16.76
CA ASN A 68 5.16 3.98 -15.95
C ASN A 68 4.92 4.96 -14.79
N ILE A 69 4.92 4.44 -13.56
CA ILE A 69 4.61 5.25 -12.37
C ILE A 69 5.80 6.04 -11.84
N ASN A 70 7.02 5.76 -12.27
CA ASN A 70 8.22 6.42 -11.76
C ASN A 70 8.43 7.82 -12.34
N GLY A 71 7.80 8.13 -13.47
CA GLY A 71 7.87 9.45 -14.11
C GLY A 71 6.68 10.37 -13.81
N LEU A 72 5.72 9.90 -12.99
CA LEU A 72 4.50 10.64 -12.72
C LEU A 72 4.73 11.80 -11.74
N SER A 73 4.00 12.89 -11.95
CA SER A 73 3.90 13.99 -10.99
C SER A 73 3.23 13.54 -9.70
N PHE A 74 3.42 14.31 -8.62
CA PHE A 74 2.81 14.04 -7.32
C PHE A 74 1.28 13.86 -7.39
N ASN A 75 0.61 14.68 -8.19
CA ASN A 75 -0.86 14.62 -8.34
C ASN A 75 -1.31 13.35 -9.09
N GLU A 76 -0.53 12.92 -10.09
CA GLU A 76 -0.80 11.67 -10.83
C GLU A 76 -0.55 10.45 -9.95
N LEU A 77 0.57 10.43 -9.20
CA LEU A 77 0.86 9.38 -8.22
C LEU A 77 -0.25 9.25 -7.17
N ARG A 78 -0.82 10.38 -6.69
CA ARG A 78 -1.97 10.33 -5.78
C ARG A 78 -3.17 9.61 -6.41
N LYS A 79 -3.44 9.82 -7.71
CA LYS A 79 -4.53 9.12 -8.42
C LYS A 79 -4.26 7.62 -8.52
N VAL A 80 -3.02 7.23 -8.84
CA VAL A 80 -2.60 5.82 -8.89
C VAL A 80 -2.77 5.17 -7.51
N ARG A 81 -2.23 5.77 -6.46
CA ARG A 81 -2.28 5.24 -5.08
C ARG A 81 -3.71 5.05 -4.55
N LYS A 82 -4.67 5.87 -4.97
CA LYS A 82 -6.08 5.69 -4.61
C LYS A 82 -6.69 4.37 -5.11
N ARG A 83 -6.08 3.74 -6.12
CA ARG A 83 -6.52 2.47 -6.70
C ARG A 83 -5.79 1.26 -6.07
N ILE A 84 -4.83 1.50 -5.20
CA ILE A 84 -4.01 0.46 -4.57
C ILE A 84 -4.37 0.41 -3.09
N GLY A 85 -4.90 -0.73 -2.63
CA GLY A 85 -5.00 -1.04 -1.20
C GLY A 85 -3.70 -1.64 -0.70
N MET A 86 -3.23 -1.21 0.47
CA MET A 86 -2.05 -1.77 1.11
C MET A 86 -2.34 -2.15 2.55
N VAL A 87 -2.05 -3.40 2.89
CA VAL A 87 -2.04 -3.87 4.28
C VAL A 87 -0.61 -3.79 4.78
N PHE A 88 -0.39 -3.01 5.84
CA PHE A 88 0.93 -2.79 6.42
C PHE A 88 1.24 -3.82 7.51
N GLN A 89 2.50 -4.17 7.65
CA GLN A 89 2.97 -5.08 8.69
C GLN A 89 2.75 -4.52 10.12
N GLN A 90 2.75 -3.20 10.29
CA GLN A 90 2.55 -2.49 11.56
C GLN A 90 1.20 -1.74 11.58
N PHE A 91 0.16 -2.32 11.02
CA PHE A 91 -1.21 -1.79 10.96
C PHE A 91 -1.34 -0.35 10.42
N ASN A 92 -0.45 0.58 10.77
CA ASN A 92 -0.42 2.00 10.38
C ASN A 92 -1.76 2.73 10.66
N LEU A 93 -2.40 2.39 11.77
CA LEU A 93 -3.62 3.03 12.23
C LEU A 93 -3.31 4.38 12.88
N LEU A 94 -4.23 5.32 12.74
CA LEU A 94 -4.20 6.59 13.46
C LEU A 94 -4.71 6.37 14.88
N ASN A 95 -3.80 6.27 15.86
CA ASN A 95 -4.13 5.96 17.27
C ASN A 95 -5.06 7.00 17.91
N ALA A 96 -5.04 8.25 17.46
CA ALA A 96 -5.90 9.33 17.93
C ALA A 96 -7.30 9.33 17.25
N LYS A 97 -7.59 8.34 16.43
CA LYS A 97 -8.85 8.18 15.70
C LYS A 97 -9.52 6.87 16.08
N SER A 98 -10.86 6.89 16.11
CA SER A 98 -11.64 5.67 16.35
C SER A 98 -11.47 4.65 15.23
N VAL A 99 -11.92 3.43 15.44
CA VAL A 99 -12.00 2.38 14.42
C VAL A 99 -12.83 2.89 13.23
N TYR A 100 -14.00 3.47 13.50
CA TYR A 100 -14.84 4.09 12.48
C TYR A 100 -14.06 5.13 11.66
N ASP A 101 -13.39 6.07 12.30
CA ASP A 101 -12.62 7.12 11.61
C ASP A 101 -11.51 6.55 10.75
N ASN A 102 -10.76 5.54 11.24
CA ASN A 102 -9.71 4.89 10.48
C ASN A 102 -10.23 4.24 9.19
N VAL A 103 -11.37 3.55 9.26
CA VAL A 103 -12.03 2.94 8.09
C VAL A 103 -12.62 4.00 7.16
N ALA A 104 -13.10 5.13 7.70
CA ALA A 104 -13.70 6.21 6.93
C ALA A 104 -12.70 7.06 6.13
N ILE A 105 -11.43 7.15 6.56
CA ILE A 105 -10.41 8.03 5.95
C ILE A 105 -10.34 7.94 4.42
N PRO A 106 -10.23 6.76 3.79
CA PRO A 106 -10.17 6.68 2.33
C PRO A 106 -11.40 7.25 1.64
N LEU A 107 -12.58 7.08 2.23
CA LEU A 107 -13.83 7.60 1.72
C LEU A 107 -13.91 9.13 1.83
N ILE A 108 -13.46 9.66 2.99
CA ILE A 108 -13.37 11.11 3.25
C ILE A 108 -12.41 11.76 2.25
N LEU A 109 -11.22 11.19 2.04
CA LEU A 109 -10.23 11.68 1.09
C LEU A 109 -10.72 11.64 -0.36
N ASN A 110 -11.67 10.76 -0.67
CA ASN A 110 -12.34 10.69 -1.96
C ASN A 110 -13.60 11.56 -2.04
N LYS A 111 -13.88 12.38 -1.01
CA LYS A 111 -15.03 13.29 -0.94
C LYS A 111 -16.38 12.57 -1.09
N VAL A 112 -16.49 11.34 -0.59
CA VAL A 112 -17.75 10.60 -0.53
C VAL A 112 -18.70 11.30 0.44
N PRO A 113 -20.00 11.43 0.13
CA PRO A 113 -20.99 12.02 1.04
C PRO A 113 -21.04 11.26 2.38
N LYS A 114 -21.26 12.00 3.49
CA LYS A 114 -21.23 11.44 4.84
C LYS A 114 -22.22 10.27 5.00
N SER A 115 -23.43 10.41 4.49
CA SER A 115 -24.45 9.34 4.56
C SER A 115 -24.04 8.04 3.89
N GLU A 116 -23.25 8.11 2.82
CA GLU A 116 -22.66 6.93 2.17
C GLU A 116 -21.49 6.38 2.95
N ILE A 117 -20.66 7.24 3.56
CA ILE A 117 -19.56 6.84 4.43
C ILE A 117 -20.10 6.02 5.59
N ASP A 118 -21.10 6.55 6.32
CA ASP A 118 -21.72 5.89 7.47
C ASP A 118 -22.23 4.49 7.10
N LYS A 119 -22.93 4.37 5.97
CA LYS A 119 -23.43 3.09 5.48
C LYS A 119 -22.32 2.11 5.14
N LYS A 120 -21.29 2.56 4.38
CA LYS A 120 -20.19 1.70 3.93
C LYS A 120 -19.32 1.25 5.12
N VAL A 121 -18.98 2.16 6.02
CA VAL A 121 -18.16 1.84 7.19
C VAL A 121 -18.88 0.83 8.07
N LYS A 122 -20.17 1.04 8.36
CA LYS A 122 -20.97 0.07 9.11
C LYS A 122 -20.94 -1.31 8.45
N THR A 123 -21.25 -1.39 7.17
CA THR A 123 -21.24 -2.67 6.42
C THR A 123 -19.88 -3.37 6.49
N LEU A 124 -18.77 -2.61 6.36
CA LEU A 124 -17.43 -3.18 6.42
C LEU A 124 -17.08 -3.68 7.83
N LEU A 125 -17.43 -2.93 8.87
CA LEU A 125 -17.19 -3.33 10.25
C LEU A 125 -18.02 -4.56 10.64
N ASP A 126 -19.29 -4.60 10.24
CA ASP A 126 -20.16 -5.76 10.45
C ASP A 126 -19.62 -7.01 9.72
N PHE A 127 -19.05 -6.84 8.51
CA PHE A 127 -18.46 -7.93 7.73
C PHE A 127 -17.24 -8.60 8.40
N VAL A 128 -16.52 -7.86 9.25
CA VAL A 128 -15.35 -8.35 9.98
C VAL A 128 -15.60 -8.50 11.49
N ASP A 129 -16.86 -8.55 11.92
CA ASP A 129 -17.29 -8.71 13.31
C ASP A 129 -16.76 -7.61 14.27
N LEU A 130 -16.57 -6.39 13.77
CA LEU A 130 -16.14 -5.22 14.53
C LEU A 130 -17.20 -4.12 14.65
N GLY A 131 -18.46 -4.42 14.36
CA GLY A 131 -19.54 -3.43 14.39
C GLY A 131 -19.72 -2.76 15.76
N ASP A 132 -19.58 -3.52 16.85
CA ASP A 132 -19.64 -3.04 18.25
C ASP A 132 -18.39 -2.23 18.67
N LYS A 133 -17.30 -2.30 17.91
CA LYS A 133 -16.03 -1.63 18.16
C LYS A 133 -15.85 -0.32 17.36
N ALA A 134 -16.86 0.13 16.65
CA ALA A 134 -16.77 1.31 15.79
C ALA A 134 -16.22 2.55 16.54
N ASN A 135 -16.58 2.74 17.78
CA ASN A 135 -16.16 3.86 18.61
C ASN A 135 -14.90 3.60 19.44
N ALA A 136 -14.38 2.39 19.45
CA ALA A 136 -13.14 2.03 20.14
C ALA A 136 -11.93 2.66 19.42
N TYR A 137 -10.80 2.75 20.14
CA TYR A 137 -9.54 3.21 19.59
C TYR A 137 -8.60 2.02 19.29
N PRO A 138 -7.64 2.16 18.36
CA PRO A 138 -6.73 1.07 18.01
C PRO A 138 -6.03 0.39 19.19
N GLY A 139 -5.66 1.17 20.22
CA GLY A 139 -5.02 0.63 21.42
C GLY A 139 -5.93 -0.23 22.31
N GLU A 140 -7.24 -0.25 22.05
CA GLU A 140 -8.23 -1.04 22.79
C GLU A 140 -8.56 -2.37 22.07
N LEU A 141 -7.96 -2.59 20.90
CA LEU A 141 -8.14 -3.80 20.10
C LEU A 141 -6.97 -4.76 20.28
N SER A 142 -7.24 -6.05 20.22
CA SER A 142 -6.21 -7.07 20.12
C SER A 142 -5.53 -7.02 18.75
N GLY A 143 -4.26 -7.42 18.68
CA GLY A 143 -3.43 -7.37 17.46
C GLY A 143 -3.74 -8.43 16.40
N GLY A 144 -4.98 -8.83 16.26
CA GLY A 144 -5.41 -9.79 15.24
C GLY A 144 -6.86 -9.62 14.86
#